data_39dd969c50dd76ce34bd33bfc954d124
#
_entry.id   39dd969c50dd76ce34bd33bfc954d124
#
_cell.length_a   1.000
_cell.length_b   1.000
_cell.length_c   1.000
_cell.angle_alpha   90.00
_cell.angle_beta   90.00
_cell.angle_gamma   90.00
#
_symmetry.space_group_name_H-M   'P 1'
#
loop_
_entity.id
_entity.type
_entity.pdbx_description
1 polymer ?
#
loop_
_entity_poly.entity_id
_entity_poly.type
_entity_poly.pdbx_seq_one_letter_code
_entity_poly.pdbx_strand_id
1 'polypeptide(L)'
;MTDTWLQTLSQVESLIPLLGKLGREQSLKVQLAGQTLMSDSVTGLMELFDRYPGVDLERVKQVLTDAQEKGLGNGVLELEEALADAQISEGLLTATGDETPVVLYGFGRIGRLLARRICALGHTTPGMKLAAIVVRRASDKDLEKRASLLKYDSVHGTYDGVVKADVENEQLIVNGNPIKVIYASDPAEVDYVAEGIEGALLVDNTGRWRDHDGLSVHLSRPGIERVVLTAPGKQMKNIVFGVNDSDIEAEDQILSAASCTTNAITPILSVLEEKYGIESGHVETVHAYTNDQNLIDNVHKGDRRGRAAAMNMVMTETGAAKAVSKAIPSLEGKLSGSAIRVPVINVSIAVLSLNLKAGTSVEEINALLKASSESAALTGQIGYSDAADAVSSDFIGSEQAGVLDSLSTKVRGNQATLYVWYDNEYGYSCQVVRLMEKLTQSVSIGGQVVEERAA
;
A
#
# COMPACT_ATOMS: atom_id res chain seq x y z
N MET A 1 25.24 -9.58 24.56
CA MET A 1 25.21 -9.24 23.12
C MET A 1 26.46 -9.82 22.49
N THR A 2 26.35 -10.39 21.31
CA THR A 2 27.54 -10.88 20.58
C THR A 2 28.32 -9.70 20.01
N ASP A 3 29.65 -9.83 19.94
CA ASP A 3 30.50 -8.74 19.40
C ASP A 3 30.14 -8.40 17.95
N THR A 4 29.75 -9.40 17.16
CA THR A 4 29.26 -9.23 15.78
C THR A 4 28.00 -8.36 15.73
N TRP A 5 27.02 -8.59 16.62
CA TRP A 5 25.80 -7.80 16.66
C TRP A 5 26.05 -6.31 16.99
N LEU A 6 26.96 -6.07 17.97
CA LEU A 6 27.34 -4.70 18.34
C LEU A 6 28.08 -4.00 17.21
N GLN A 7 28.89 -4.72 16.46
CA GLN A 7 29.60 -4.18 15.30
C GLN A 7 28.62 -3.80 14.19
N THR A 8 27.69 -4.68 13.83
CA THR A 8 26.64 -4.39 12.83
C THR A 8 25.77 -3.20 13.27
N LEU A 9 25.36 -3.16 14.55
CA LEU A 9 24.60 -2.05 15.11
C LEU A 9 25.32 -0.71 14.90
N SER A 10 26.61 -0.65 15.29
CA SER A 10 27.42 0.58 15.17
C SER A 10 27.60 1.01 13.71
N GLN A 11 27.77 0.06 12.80
CA GLN A 11 27.86 0.35 11.36
C GLN A 11 26.54 0.95 10.85
N VAL A 12 25.39 0.31 11.13
CA VAL A 12 24.06 0.78 10.72
C VAL A 12 23.73 2.15 11.32
N GLU A 13 24.01 2.37 12.60
CA GLU A 13 23.85 3.68 13.24
C GLU A 13 24.62 4.80 12.51
N SER A 14 25.80 4.47 11.98
CA SER A 14 26.62 5.41 11.24
C SER A 14 26.08 5.81 9.86
N LEU A 15 25.15 5.02 9.28
CA LEU A 15 24.51 5.31 8.00
C LEU A 15 23.36 6.33 8.14
N ILE A 16 22.66 6.35 9.26
CA ILE A 16 21.45 7.16 9.47
C ILE A 16 21.68 8.66 9.21
N PRO A 17 22.74 9.29 9.75
CA PRO A 17 22.99 10.70 9.47
C PRO A 17 23.25 10.99 7.99
N LEU A 18 23.92 10.08 7.28
CA LEU A 18 24.21 10.20 5.84
C LEU A 18 22.92 10.11 5.03
N LEU A 19 22.12 9.07 5.26
CA LEU A 19 20.81 8.88 4.64
C LEU A 19 19.92 10.12 4.86
N GLY A 20 19.84 10.60 6.10
CA GLY A 20 19.06 11.78 6.43
C GLY A 20 19.51 13.05 5.73
N LYS A 21 20.81 13.24 5.52
CA LYS A 21 21.34 14.40 4.76
C LYS A 21 21.04 14.27 3.26
N LEU A 22 21.33 13.12 2.66
CA LEU A 22 21.07 12.84 1.26
C LEU A 22 19.60 13.11 0.91
N GLY A 23 18.66 12.63 1.74
CA GLY A 23 17.24 12.87 1.53
C GLY A 23 16.82 14.33 1.66
N ARG A 24 17.26 15.02 2.71
CA ARG A 24 16.81 16.40 2.99
C ARG A 24 17.54 17.47 2.17
N GLU A 25 18.84 17.32 1.97
CA GLU A 25 19.68 18.36 1.36
C GLU A 25 19.84 18.19 -0.14
N GLN A 26 19.74 16.94 -0.62
CA GLN A 26 19.99 16.60 -2.03
C GLN A 26 18.78 15.94 -2.72
N SER A 27 17.68 15.72 -2.02
CA SER A 27 16.50 15.00 -2.56
C SER A 27 16.87 13.65 -3.19
N LEU A 28 17.93 13.00 -2.66
CA LEU A 28 18.39 11.69 -3.10
C LEU A 28 17.70 10.62 -2.28
N LYS A 29 17.09 9.66 -2.96
CA LYS A 29 16.51 8.45 -2.36
C LYS A 29 17.51 7.30 -2.49
N VAL A 30 17.68 6.53 -1.43
CA VAL A 30 18.57 5.37 -1.43
C VAL A 30 17.74 4.11 -1.23
N GLN A 31 17.90 3.13 -2.11
CA GLN A 31 17.18 1.87 -2.08
C GLN A 31 18.15 0.68 -2.09
N LEU A 32 17.69 -0.45 -1.56
CA LEU A 32 18.34 -1.76 -1.67
C LEU A 32 17.26 -2.77 -2.07
N ALA A 33 17.42 -3.39 -3.22
CA ALA A 33 16.45 -4.29 -3.82
C ALA A 33 15.03 -3.66 -3.88
N GLY A 34 14.96 -2.39 -4.31
CA GLY A 34 13.70 -1.65 -4.39
C GLY A 34 13.11 -1.19 -3.05
N GLN A 35 13.76 -1.47 -1.91
CA GLN A 35 13.33 -1.03 -0.59
C GLN A 35 14.09 0.23 -0.16
N THR A 36 13.36 1.26 0.24
CA THR A 36 13.95 2.55 0.62
C THR A 36 14.56 2.48 2.01
N LEU A 37 15.85 2.90 2.13
CA LEU A 37 16.57 2.95 3.40
C LEU A 37 16.27 4.20 4.25
N MET A 38 15.58 5.18 3.70
CA MET A 38 15.45 6.52 4.27
C MET A 38 14.49 6.64 5.46
N SER A 39 13.57 5.71 5.60
CA SER A 39 12.48 5.73 6.60
C SER A 39 12.65 4.74 7.73
N ASP A 40 13.68 3.90 7.67
CA ASP A 40 13.80 2.81 8.63
C ASP A 40 14.46 3.26 9.94
N SER A 41 14.02 2.64 11.03
CA SER A 41 14.72 2.70 12.31
C SER A 41 16.03 1.93 12.22
N VAL A 42 16.91 2.10 13.21
CA VAL A 42 18.14 1.28 13.33
C VAL A 42 17.82 -0.21 13.21
N THR A 43 16.76 -0.64 13.90
CA THR A 43 16.30 -2.04 13.90
C THR A 43 15.81 -2.48 12.52
N GLY A 44 15.00 -1.64 11.87
CA GLY A 44 14.50 -1.93 10.52
C GLY A 44 15.61 -2.03 9.48
N LEU A 45 16.62 -1.14 9.57
CA LEU A 45 17.82 -1.24 8.72
C LEU A 45 18.65 -2.50 9.02
N MET A 46 18.79 -2.89 10.29
CA MET A 46 19.46 -4.13 10.65
C MET A 46 18.73 -5.35 10.07
N GLU A 47 17.42 -5.43 10.21
CA GLU A 47 16.59 -6.49 9.64
C GLU A 47 16.65 -6.51 8.10
N LEU A 48 16.74 -5.35 7.46
CA LEU A 48 16.91 -5.25 6.01
C LEU A 48 18.26 -5.84 5.61
N PHE A 49 19.36 -5.42 6.22
CA PHE A 49 20.69 -5.93 5.89
C PHE A 49 20.89 -7.39 6.27
N ASP A 50 20.22 -7.92 7.29
CA ASP A 50 20.21 -9.34 7.62
C ASP A 50 19.61 -10.20 6.48
N ARG A 51 18.67 -9.67 5.72
CA ARG A 51 18.12 -10.34 4.53
C ARG A 51 19.06 -10.34 3.34
N TYR A 52 20.07 -9.46 3.34
CA TYR A 52 21.08 -9.33 2.29
C TYR A 52 22.50 -9.49 2.86
N PRO A 53 22.87 -10.69 3.34
CA PRO A 53 24.14 -10.93 4.07
C PRO A 53 25.40 -10.72 3.22
N GLY A 54 25.26 -10.55 1.91
CA GLY A 54 26.39 -10.24 1.00
C GLY A 54 26.70 -8.75 0.90
N VAL A 55 25.91 -7.86 1.53
CA VAL A 55 26.12 -6.42 1.47
C VAL A 55 27.16 -5.98 2.49
N ASP A 56 28.24 -5.35 2.02
CA ASP A 56 29.28 -4.76 2.86
C ASP A 56 28.88 -3.38 3.35
N LEU A 57 28.56 -3.25 4.65
CA LEU A 57 28.11 -2.00 5.26
C LEU A 57 29.16 -0.87 5.22
N GLU A 58 30.46 -1.19 5.26
CA GLU A 58 31.53 -0.19 5.09
C GLU A 58 31.52 0.36 3.66
N ARG A 59 31.30 -0.51 2.67
CA ARG A 59 31.15 -0.10 1.29
C ARG A 59 29.89 0.73 1.06
N VAL A 60 28.75 0.37 1.69
CA VAL A 60 27.54 1.18 1.70
C VAL A 60 27.82 2.58 2.24
N LYS A 61 28.49 2.67 3.38
CA LYS A 61 28.87 3.95 3.97
C LYS A 61 29.72 4.80 3.03
N GLN A 62 30.69 4.20 2.36
CA GLN A 62 31.53 4.87 1.37
C GLN A 62 30.69 5.41 0.20
N VAL A 63 29.79 4.57 -0.34
CA VAL A 63 28.87 4.95 -1.42
C VAL A 63 28.03 6.17 -1.03
N LEU A 64 27.44 6.16 0.17
CA LEU A 64 26.63 7.27 0.66
C LEU A 64 27.47 8.55 0.90
N THR A 65 28.69 8.40 1.39
CA THR A 65 29.63 9.51 1.58
C THR A 65 30.02 10.13 0.24
N ASP A 66 30.38 9.31 -0.73
CA ASP A 66 30.74 9.76 -2.08
C ASP A 66 29.55 10.47 -2.77
N ALA A 67 28.33 9.93 -2.60
CA ALA A 67 27.11 10.56 -3.13
C ALA A 67 26.89 11.95 -2.50
N GLN A 68 27.09 12.08 -1.19
CA GLN A 68 26.98 13.35 -0.48
C GLN A 68 28.03 14.35 -0.95
N GLU A 69 29.30 13.95 -1.02
CA GLU A 69 30.42 14.82 -1.41
C GLU A 69 30.33 15.30 -2.86
N LYS A 70 29.82 14.47 -3.76
CA LYS A 70 29.57 14.80 -5.16
C LYS A 70 28.30 15.61 -5.39
N GLY A 71 27.49 15.82 -4.36
CA GLY A 71 26.23 16.55 -4.48
C GLY A 71 25.18 15.85 -5.34
N LEU A 72 25.23 14.51 -5.41
CA LEU A 72 24.26 13.73 -6.19
C LEU A 72 22.86 13.88 -5.58
N GLY A 73 21.88 14.25 -6.40
CA GLY A 73 20.52 14.49 -5.92
C GLY A 73 19.46 14.40 -7.00
N ASN A 74 18.20 14.65 -6.59
CA ASN A 74 17.03 14.61 -7.46
C ASN A 74 16.86 13.26 -8.19
N GLY A 75 17.09 12.13 -7.47
CA GLY A 75 17.03 10.81 -8.05
C GLY A 75 16.89 9.70 -7.02
N VAL A 76 16.86 8.47 -7.52
CA VAL A 76 16.94 7.24 -6.75
C VAL A 76 18.29 6.59 -7.00
N LEU A 77 19.00 6.26 -5.93
CA LEU A 77 20.25 5.48 -5.95
C LEU A 77 19.94 4.05 -5.50
N GLU A 78 20.05 3.10 -6.42
CA GLU A 78 19.92 1.66 -6.08
C GLU A 78 21.28 1.16 -5.61
N LEU A 79 21.37 0.70 -4.35
CA LEU A 79 22.64 0.30 -3.74
C LEU A 79 23.28 -0.92 -4.41
N GLU A 80 22.51 -1.87 -4.93
CA GLU A 80 23.05 -3.05 -5.61
C GLU A 80 23.89 -2.63 -6.82
N GLU A 81 23.39 -1.69 -7.61
CA GLU A 81 24.10 -1.14 -8.78
C GLU A 81 25.30 -0.29 -8.33
N ALA A 82 25.09 0.57 -7.34
CA ALA A 82 26.13 1.46 -6.83
C ALA A 82 27.28 0.70 -6.13
N LEU A 83 27.00 -0.44 -5.50
CA LEU A 83 28.04 -1.28 -4.89
C LEU A 83 28.85 -2.06 -5.92
N ALA A 84 28.27 -2.36 -7.08
CA ALA A 84 28.93 -3.03 -8.18
C ALA A 84 29.85 -2.11 -8.99
N ASP A 85 29.59 -0.79 -8.94
CA ASP A 85 30.38 0.19 -9.68
C ASP A 85 31.61 0.68 -8.87
N ALA A 86 32.70 0.95 -9.57
CA ALA A 86 33.93 1.49 -8.98
C ALA A 86 33.81 2.97 -8.62
N GLN A 87 32.94 3.72 -9.30
CA GLN A 87 32.75 5.15 -9.10
C GLN A 87 31.26 5.51 -9.18
N ILE A 88 30.77 6.19 -8.16
CA ILE A 88 29.42 6.74 -8.14
C ILE A 88 29.33 7.99 -9.00
N SER A 89 28.34 8.02 -9.90
CA SER A 89 28.09 9.16 -10.80
C SER A 89 26.59 9.38 -10.97
N GLU A 90 26.22 10.55 -11.56
CA GLU A 90 24.81 10.83 -11.89
C GLU A 90 24.18 9.78 -12.80
N GLY A 91 24.98 9.05 -13.60
CA GLY A 91 24.51 7.98 -14.45
C GLY A 91 23.93 6.75 -13.72
N LEU A 92 24.20 6.64 -12.40
CA LEU A 92 23.61 5.60 -11.53
C LEU A 92 22.29 6.06 -10.89
N LEU A 93 21.88 7.32 -11.11
CA LEU A 93 20.63 7.82 -10.57
C LEU A 93 19.49 7.58 -11.55
N THR A 94 18.44 6.92 -11.10
CA THR A 94 17.16 6.98 -11.79
C THR A 94 16.53 8.36 -11.49
N ALA A 95 16.35 9.19 -12.52
CA ALA A 95 15.75 10.50 -12.36
C ALA A 95 14.35 10.37 -11.74
N THR A 96 14.09 11.11 -10.67
CA THR A 96 12.72 11.33 -10.23
C THR A 96 12.17 12.50 -11.06
N GLY A 97 11.12 12.26 -11.83
CA GLY A 97 10.34 13.33 -12.46
C GLY A 97 9.79 14.32 -11.41
N ASP A 98 9.17 15.40 -11.87
CA ASP A 98 8.47 16.33 -10.99
C ASP A 98 7.49 15.58 -10.08
N GLU A 99 7.46 15.95 -8.80
CA GLU A 99 6.57 15.29 -7.84
C GLU A 99 5.10 15.55 -8.20
N THR A 100 4.34 14.53 -8.51
CA THR A 100 2.90 14.65 -8.74
C THR A 100 2.19 15.03 -7.45
N PRO A 101 1.43 16.13 -7.42
CA PRO A 101 0.63 16.49 -6.26
C PRO A 101 -0.43 15.41 -5.99
N VAL A 102 -0.56 14.97 -4.75
CA VAL A 102 -1.60 14.06 -4.29
C VAL A 102 -2.61 14.81 -3.43
N VAL A 103 -3.89 14.60 -3.72
CA VAL A 103 -4.99 15.10 -2.92
C VAL A 103 -5.75 13.93 -2.31
N LEU A 104 -5.83 13.87 -0.98
CA LEU A 104 -6.66 12.89 -0.28
C LEU A 104 -8.05 13.47 0.00
N TYR A 105 -9.06 13.01 -0.72
CA TYR A 105 -10.46 13.39 -0.47
C TYR A 105 -11.07 12.44 0.56
N GLY A 106 -11.25 12.94 1.80
CA GLY A 106 -11.59 12.15 2.97
C GLY A 106 -10.37 11.73 3.81
N PHE A 107 -10.46 11.93 5.13
CA PHE A 107 -9.38 11.69 6.07
C PHE A 107 -9.83 10.77 7.22
N GLY A 108 -10.47 9.65 6.85
CA GLY A 108 -10.83 8.54 7.71
C GLY A 108 -9.64 7.62 8.01
N ARG A 109 -9.91 6.35 8.33
CA ARG A 109 -8.85 5.35 8.59
C ARG A 109 -7.87 5.26 7.42
N ILE A 110 -8.36 4.92 6.23
CA ILE A 110 -7.53 4.73 5.03
C ILE A 110 -6.81 6.04 4.66
N GLY A 111 -7.50 7.18 4.60
CA GLY A 111 -6.85 8.45 4.27
C GLY A 111 -5.71 8.83 5.22
N ARG A 112 -5.82 8.53 6.52
CA ARG A 112 -4.71 8.75 7.48
C ARG A 112 -3.56 7.77 7.29
N LEU A 113 -3.83 6.50 6.99
CA LEU A 113 -2.77 5.52 6.72
C LEU A 113 -2.04 5.83 5.41
N LEU A 114 -2.75 6.27 4.37
CA LEU A 114 -2.13 6.79 3.15
C LEU A 114 -1.25 8.01 3.44
N ALA A 115 -1.75 8.98 4.22
CA ALA A 115 -0.96 10.14 4.60
C ALA A 115 0.31 9.74 5.39
N ARG A 116 0.20 8.80 6.35
CA ARG A 116 1.35 8.27 7.08
C ARG A 116 2.36 7.62 6.13
N ARG A 117 1.90 6.84 5.16
CA ARG A 117 2.77 6.16 4.20
C ARG A 117 3.46 7.14 3.25
N ILE A 118 2.72 8.11 2.67
CA ILE A 118 3.26 9.12 1.76
C ILE A 118 4.22 10.07 2.47
N CYS A 119 3.94 10.42 3.74
CA CYS A 119 4.73 11.35 4.54
C CYS A 119 5.76 10.67 5.46
N ALA A 120 6.06 9.40 5.27
CA ALA A 120 7.09 8.72 6.05
C ALA A 120 8.44 9.45 5.94
N LEU A 121 9.29 9.33 6.96
CA LEU A 121 10.60 9.97 6.98
C LEU A 121 11.42 9.53 5.77
N GLY A 122 11.94 10.49 5.01
CA GLY A 122 12.87 10.25 3.92
C GLY A 122 12.25 9.89 2.57
N HIS A 123 11.02 10.29 2.29
CA HIS A 123 10.42 10.12 0.97
C HIS A 123 10.33 8.66 0.49
N THR A 124 9.61 7.83 1.23
CA THR A 124 9.38 6.43 0.85
C THR A 124 8.59 6.26 -0.44
N THR A 125 8.03 7.34 -0.96
CA THR A 125 7.16 7.30 -2.15
C THR A 125 7.73 8.20 -3.24
N PRO A 126 8.51 7.65 -4.19
CA PRO A 126 9.09 8.40 -5.31
C PRO A 126 8.00 9.05 -6.17
N GLY A 127 8.24 10.29 -6.60
CA GLY A 127 7.39 10.98 -7.57
C GLY A 127 6.07 11.52 -7.05
N MET A 128 5.79 11.45 -5.74
CA MET A 128 4.54 11.95 -5.15
C MET A 128 4.77 12.90 -3.98
N LYS A 129 3.91 13.91 -3.87
CA LYS A 129 3.86 14.83 -2.74
C LYS A 129 2.43 15.00 -2.25
N LEU A 130 2.17 14.71 -0.98
CA LEU A 130 0.87 15.01 -0.39
C LEU A 130 0.67 16.53 -0.30
N ALA A 131 -0.12 17.08 -1.23
CA ALA A 131 -0.36 18.51 -1.35
C ALA A 131 -1.53 18.97 -0.50
N ALA A 132 -2.64 18.21 -0.49
CA ALA A 132 -3.83 18.59 0.24
C ALA A 132 -4.65 17.40 0.76
N ILE A 133 -5.45 17.71 1.77
CA ILE A 133 -6.49 16.84 2.34
C ILE A 133 -7.80 17.61 2.28
N VAL A 134 -8.82 17.04 1.66
CA VAL A 134 -10.16 17.64 1.57
C VAL A 134 -11.11 16.97 2.55
N VAL A 135 -11.72 17.76 3.42
CA VAL A 135 -12.60 17.26 4.50
C VAL A 135 -13.74 18.23 4.80
N ARG A 136 -14.76 17.74 5.48
CA ARG A 136 -15.77 18.59 6.09
C ARG A 136 -15.27 19.08 7.45
N ARG A 137 -15.44 20.37 7.75
CA ARG A 137 -15.15 20.91 9.08
C ARG A 137 -16.13 20.34 10.11
N ALA A 138 -15.63 19.74 11.17
CA ALA A 138 -16.45 19.13 12.21
C ALA A 138 -16.60 20.00 13.47
N SER A 139 -15.63 20.88 13.73
CA SER A 139 -15.62 21.78 14.91
C SER A 139 -14.53 22.86 14.75
N ASP A 140 -14.51 23.84 15.66
CA ASP A 140 -13.47 24.89 15.68
C ASP A 140 -12.06 24.34 15.90
N LYS A 141 -11.93 23.19 16.59
CA LYS A 141 -10.66 22.47 16.83
C LYS A 141 -10.49 21.30 15.89
N ASP A 142 -11.04 21.36 14.68
CA ASP A 142 -11.01 20.25 13.74
C ASP A 142 -9.58 19.91 13.33
N LEU A 143 -8.76 20.90 13.03
CA LEU A 143 -7.40 20.71 12.54
C LEU A 143 -6.49 20.07 13.58
N GLU A 144 -6.55 20.52 14.83
CA GLU A 144 -5.78 19.95 15.94
C GLU A 144 -6.19 18.49 16.22
N LYS A 145 -7.50 18.19 16.12
CA LYS A 145 -7.98 16.82 16.26
C LYS A 145 -7.49 15.93 15.12
N ARG A 146 -7.43 16.44 13.88
CA ARG A 146 -6.88 15.69 12.74
C ARG A 146 -5.38 15.45 12.89
N ALA A 147 -4.64 16.44 13.34
CA ALA A 147 -3.22 16.28 13.67
C ALA A 147 -3.02 15.19 14.74
N SER A 148 -3.83 15.22 15.81
CA SER A 148 -3.79 14.19 16.85
C SER A 148 -4.13 12.79 16.33
N LEU A 149 -5.18 12.66 15.49
CA LEU A 149 -5.59 11.38 14.90
C LEU A 149 -4.59 10.85 13.84
N LEU A 150 -3.83 11.73 13.19
CA LEU A 150 -2.72 11.33 12.33
C LEU A 150 -1.54 10.84 13.15
N LYS A 151 -1.22 11.52 14.25
CA LYS A 151 -0.11 11.17 15.14
C LYS A 151 -0.38 9.89 15.94
N TYR A 152 -1.58 9.74 16.49
CA TYR A 152 -1.93 8.64 17.38
C TYR A 152 -3.02 7.76 16.77
N ASP A 153 -2.75 6.47 16.68
CA ASP A 153 -3.70 5.48 16.19
C ASP A 153 -3.74 4.28 17.15
N SER A 154 -4.96 3.87 17.52
CA SER A 154 -5.14 2.79 18.51
C SER A 154 -4.77 1.41 17.96
N VAL A 155 -4.74 1.24 16.65
CA VAL A 155 -4.43 -0.02 15.98
C VAL A 155 -2.97 -0.06 15.54
N HIS A 156 -2.54 0.96 14.77
CA HIS A 156 -1.21 1.03 14.17
C HIS A 156 -0.22 1.88 14.97
N GLY A 157 -0.58 2.23 16.20
CA GLY A 157 0.34 2.93 17.11
C GLY A 157 0.62 4.39 16.74
N THR A 158 1.62 4.94 17.40
CA THR A 158 2.05 6.32 17.18
C THR A 158 2.84 6.42 15.87
N TYR A 159 2.48 7.40 15.04
CA TYR A 159 3.24 7.71 13.83
C TYR A 159 4.67 8.13 14.16
N ASP A 160 5.65 7.50 13.53
CA ASP A 160 7.06 7.83 13.69
C ASP A 160 7.42 9.05 12.84
N GLY A 161 7.10 10.21 13.36
CA GLY A 161 7.31 11.50 12.69
C GLY A 161 6.70 12.65 13.48
N VAL A 162 6.97 13.86 13.05
CA VAL A 162 6.47 15.10 13.66
C VAL A 162 5.20 15.53 12.95
N VAL A 163 4.11 15.71 13.71
CA VAL A 163 2.83 16.23 13.20
C VAL A 163 2.45 17.46 14.00
N LYS A 164 2.20 18.58 13.32
CA LYS A 164 1.73 19.83 13.91
C LYS A 164 0.53 20.37 13.15
N ALA A 165 -0.41 21.01 13.85
CA ALA A 165 -1.46 21.79 13.24
C ALA A 165 -1.02 23.25 13.13
N ASP A 166 -1.07 23.80 11.94
CA ASP A 166 -0.91 25.23 11.66
C ASP A 166 -2.32 25.78 11.39
N VAL A 167 -2.95 26.27 12.46
CA VAL A 167 -4.35 26.72 12.41
C VAL A 167 -4.50 28.00 11.62
N GLU A 168 -3.50 28.87 11.64
CA GLU A 168 -3.53 30.16 10.95
C GLU A 168 -3.54 29.98 9.42
N ASN A 169 -2.77 29.01 8.92
CA ASN A 169 -2.66 28.72 7.48
C ASN A 169 -3.52 27.51 7.04
N GLU A 170 -4.36 26.96 7.91
CA GLU A 170 -5.18 25.76 7.66
C GLU A 170 -4.37 24.59 7.07
N GLN A 171 -3.23 24.25 7.73
CA GLN A 171 -2.31 23.22 7.27
C GLN A 171 -1.98 22.22 8.37
N LEU A 172 -1.68 20.98 7.95
CA LEU A 172 -0.94 20.02 8.76
C LEU A 172 0.54 20.07 8.33
N ILE A 173 1.43 20.29 9.28
CA ILE A 173 2.87 20.19 9.03
C ILE A 173 3.31 18.80 9.45
N VAL A 174 3.69 17.97 8.49
CA VAL A 174 4.13 16.57 8.72
C VAL A 174 5.58 16.44 8.28
N ASN A 175 6.47 16.15 9.22
CA ASN A 175 7.92 16.09 8.97
C ASN A 175 8.49 17.34 8.25
N GLY A 176 7.94 18.52 8.57
CA GLY A 176 8.32 19.78 7.95
C GLY A 176 7.57 20.10 6.65
N ASN A 177 6.86 19.17 6.05
CA ASN A 177 6.09 19.38 4.83
C ASN A 177 4.70 19.96 5.15
N PRO A 178 4.34 21.12 4.58
CA PRO A 178 3.01 21.69 4.73
C PRO A 178 2.01 20.95 3.82
N ILE A 179 0.91 20.51 4.40
CA ILE A 179 -0.20 19.84 3.72
C ILE A 179 -1.44 20.70 3.92
N LYS A 180 -2.00 21.24 2.87
CA LYS A 180 -3.22 22.05 2.96
C LYS A 180 -4.40 21.23 3.45
N VAL A 181 -5.25 21.81 4.29
CA VAL A 181 -6.52 21.20 4.69
C VAL A 181 -7.66 22.03 4.12
N ILE A 182 -8.23 21.55 3.03
CA ILE A 182 -9.32 22.22 2.32
C ILE A 182 -10.64 21.76 2.92
N TYR A 183 -11.44 22.71 3.37
CA TYR A 183 -12.75 22.41 3.94
C TYR A 183 -13.83 22.56 2.89
N ALA A 184 -14.38 21.41 2.45
CA ALA A 184 -15.48 21.35 1.49
C ALA A 184 -16.51 20.26 1.84
N SER A 185 -17.76 20.50 1.56
CA SER A 185 -18.85 19.53 1.73
C SER A 185 -19.18 18.77 0.46
N ASP A 186 -18.88 19.37 -0.68
CA ASP A 186 -19.07 18.83 -2.01
C ASP A 186 -17.82 19.04 -2.87
N PRO A 187 -17.43 18.08 -3.72
CA PRO A 187 -16.30 18.23 -4.63
C PRO A 187 -16.40 19.47 -5.53
N ALA A 188 -17.61 19.86 -5.91
CA ALA A 188 -17.84 21.01 -6.76
C ALA A 188 -17.45 22.37 -6.14
N GLU A 189 -17.29 22.41 -4.81
CA GLU A 189 -16.89 23.61 -4.07
C GLU A 189 -15.37 23.87 -4.11
N VAL A 190 -14.55 22.91 -4.59
CA VAL A 190 -13.09 23.00 -4.52
C VAL A 190 -12.53 23.53 -5.83
N ASP A 191 -11.70 24.56 -5.74
CA ASP A 191 -10.86 25.08 -6.81
C ASP A 191 -9.38 24.76 -6.48
N TYR A 192 -8.88 23.65 -7.01
CA TYR A 192 -7.51 23.19 -6.73
C TYR A 192 -6.45 24.10 -7.34
N VAL A 193 -6.75 24.74 -8.49
CA VAL A 193 -5.81 25.69 -9.13
C VAL A 193 -5.66 26.95 -8.27
N ALA A 194 -6.75 27.47 -7.69
CA ALA A 194 -6.67 28.57 -6.75
C ALA A 194 -5.88 28.22 -5.49
N GLU A 195 -5.81 26.94 -5.14
CA GLU A 195 -4.98 26.42 -4.05
C GLU A 195 -3.54 26.13 -4.48
N GLY A 196 -3.17 26.39 -5.73
CA GLY A 196 -1.83 26.14 -6.28
C GLY A 196 -1.54 24.66 -6.53
N ILE A 197 -2.58 23.87 -6.83
CA ILE A 197 -2.49 22.43 -7.09
C ILE A 197 -2.91 22.17 -8.54
N GLU A 198 -1.98 21.70 -9.36
CA GLU A 198 -2.19 21.40 -10.78
C GLU A 198 -1.64 20.00 -11.11
N GLY A 199 -2.30 19.29 -12.03
CA GLY A 199 -1.88 17.95 -12.45
C GLY A 199 -2.00 16.88 -11.35
N ALA A 200 -2.92 17.06 -10.40
CA ALA A 200 -2.97 16.24 -9.20
C ALA A 200 -3.63 14.87 -9.42
N LEU A 201 -3.11 13.87 -8.69
CA LEU A 201 -3.77 12.60 -8.45
C LEU A 201 -4.66 12.72 -7.21
N LEU A 202 -5.97 12.65 -7.40
CA LEU A 202 -6.93 12.66 -6.29
C LEU A 202 -7.28 11.23 -5.87
N VAL A 203 -7.25 10.98 -4.56
CA VAL A 203 -7.62 9.67 -3.97
C VAL A 203 -8.87 9.84 -3.13
N ASP A 204 -9.99 9.27 -3.60
CA ASP A 204 -11.26 9.28 -2.85
C ASP A 204 -11.30 8.16 -1.80
N ASN A 205 -11.24 8.56 -0.54
CA ASN A 205 -11.29 7.68 0.63
C ASN A 205 -12.65 7.71 1.34
N THR A 206 -13.67 8.36 0.74
CA THR A 206 -14.97 8.54 1.40
C THR A 206 -15.88 7.33 1.20
N GLY A 207 -15.70 6.61 0.09
CA GLY A 207 -16.59 5.54 -0.34
C GLY A 207 -18.02 6.00 -0.64
N ARG A 208 -18.23 7.32 -0.81
CA ARG A 208 -19.53 7.92 -1.13
C ARG A 208 -19.87 7.71 -2.60
N TRP A 209 -18.92 7.96 -3.48
CA TRP A 209 -19.03 7.75 -4.91
C TRP A 209 -18.30 6.46 -5.28
N ARG A 210 -18.97 5.53 -5.98
CA ARG A 210 -18.43 4.20 -6.29
C ARG A 210 -18.63 3.81 -7.75
N ASP A 211 -19.02 4.72 -8.59
CA ASP A 211 -19.16 4.56 -10.02
C ASP A 211 -18.43 5.68 -10.76
N HIS A 212 -18.24 5.46 -12.05
CA HIS A 212 -17.51 6.37 -12.91
C HIS A 212 -18.16 7.78 -12.90
N ASP A 213 -19.49 7.86 -13.02
CA ASP A 213 -20.20 9.14 -13.10
C ASP A 213 -20.04 9.93 -11.79
N GLY A 214 -20.19 9.27 -10.64
CA GLY A 214 -20.01 9.92 -9.34
C GLY A 214 -18.59 10.44 -9.12
N LEU A 215 -17.57 9.73 -9.59
CA LEU A 215 -16.16 10.13 -9.46
C LEU A 215 -15.75 11.18 -10.49
N SER A 216 -16.46 11.27 -11.63
CA SER A 216 -16.23 12.31 -12.64
C SER A 216 -16.40 13.72 -12.11
N VAL A 217 -17.15 13.89 -11.01
CA VAL A 217 -17.28 15.17 -10.32
C VAL A 217 -15.92 15.68 -9.82
N HIS A 218 -15.04 14.79 -9.34
CA HIS A 218 -13.69 15.17 -8.95
C HIS A 218 -12.84 15.54 -10.17
N LEU A 219 -12.90 14.71 -11.21
CA LEU A 219 -12.13 14.92 -12.44
C LEU A 219 -12.53 16.22 -13.18
N SER A 220 -13.79 16.65 -13.03
CA SER A 220 -14.24 17.91 -13.61
C SER A 220 -13.66 19.16 -12.93
N ARG A 221 -12.94 19.02 -11.82
CA ARG A 221 -12.33 20.15 -11.12
C ARG A 221 -10.99 20.51 -11.75
N PRO A 222 -10.76 21.80 -12.05
CA PRO A 222 -9.45 22.26 -12.52
C PRO A 222 -8.34 21.84 -11.54
N GLY A 223 -7.23 21.34 -12.08
CA GLY A 223 -6.07 20.90 -11.31
C GLY A 223 -6.06 19.40 -10.98
N ILE A 224 -7.14 18.65 -11.23
CA ILE A 224 -7.18 17.18 -11.08
C ILE A 224 -7.00 16.51 -12.45
N GLU A 225 -6.03 15.62 -12.53
CA GLU A 225 -5.72 14.87 -13.75
C GLU A 225 -6.22 13.42 -13.68
N ARG A 226 -6.13 12.79 -12.52
CA ARG A 226 -6.58 11.42 -12.30
C ARG A 226 -7.26 11.24 -10.95
N VAL A 227 -8.13 10.23 -10.87
CA VAL A 227 -8.88 9.89 -9.65
C VAL A 227 -8.72 8.41 -9.35
N VAL A 228 -8.33 8.08 -8.11
CA VAL A 228 -8.28 6.71 -7.59
C VAL A 228 -9.30 6.56 -6.48
N LEU A 229 -10.16 5.57 -6.59
CA LEU A 229 -11.13 5.19 -5.56
C LEU A 229 -10.53 4.09 -4.66
N THR A 230 -10.55 4.29 -3.34
CA THR A 230 -10.12 3.28 -2.35
C THR A 230 -11.27 2.34 -1.92
N ALA A 231 -12.05 1.89 -2.86
CA ALA A 231 -13.14 0.93 -2.69
C ALA A 231 -13.44 0.26 -4.04
N PRO A 232 -14.18 -0.88 -4.07
CA PRO A 232 -14.58 -1.51 -5.33
C PRO A 232 -15.40 -0.54 -6.19
N GLY A 233 -14.93 -0.30 -7.41
CA GLY A 233 -15.53 0.61 -8.39
C GLY A 233 -16.48 -0.10 -9.36
N LYS A 234 -17.51 0.63 -9.82
CA LYS A 234 -18.41 0.22 -10.90
C LYS A 234 -18.11 1.03 -12.15
N GLN A 235 -18.19 0.38 -13.33
CA GLN A 235 -17.95 1.03 -14.63
C GLN A 235 -16.55 1.66 -14.76
N MET A 236 -15.55 1.06 -14.11
CA MET A 236 -14.14 1.43 -14.19
C MET A 236 -13.26 0.22 -13.96
N LYS A 237 -11.99 0.30 -14.35
CA LYS A 237 -11.00 -0.73 -14.05
C LYS A 237 -10.79 -0.81 -12.54
N ASN A 238 -10.79 -2.03 -12.01
CA ASN A 238 -10.43 -2.32 -10.61
C ASN A 238 -9.06 -2.98 -10.64
N ILE A 239 -8.06 -2.30 -10.16
CA ILE A 239 -6.67 -2.70 -10.26
C ILE A 239 -6.24 -3.41 -8.99
N VAL A 240 -5.61 -4.55 -9.15
CA VAL A 240 -4.84 -5.26 -8.12
C VAL A 240 -3.39 -5.25 -8.57
N PHE A 241 -2.56 -4.51 -7.86
CA PHE A 241 -1.15 -4.34 -8.22
C PHE A 241 -0.41 -5.68 -8.25
N GLY A 242 0.45 -5.88 -9.25
CA GLY A 242 1.15 -7.13 -9.50
C GLY A 242 0.32 -8.22 -10.20
N VAL A 243 -0.95 -7.95 -10.56
CA VAL A 243 -1.80 -8.91 -11.28
C VAL A 243 -2.34 -8.32 -12.58
N ASN A 244 -3.03 -7.17 -12.52
CA ASN A 244 -3.61 -6.54 -13.70
C ASN A 244 -3.30 -5.05 -13.82
N ASP A 245 -2.26 -4.60 -13.15
CA ASP A 245 -1.79 -3.21 -13.25
C ASP A 245 -1.15 -2.88 -14.62
N SER A 246 -0.79 -3.91 -15.42
CA SER A 246 -0.44 -3.77 -16.83
C SER A 246 -1.62 -3.38 -17.71
N ASP A 247 -2.87 -3.57 -17.25
CA ASP A 247 -4.08 -3.19 -18.00
C ASP A 247 -4.36 -1.67 -17.96
N ILE A 248 -3.57 -0.91 -17.20
CA ILE A 248 -3.71 0.53 -17.10
C ILE A 248 -3.22 1.17 -18.40
N GLU A 249 -4.11 1.96 -18.99
CA GLU A 249 -3.85 2.73 -20.21
C GLU A 249 -3.64 4.21 -19.87
N ALA A 250 -3.00 4.96 -20.75
CA ALA A 250 -2.73 6.40 -20.55
C ALA A 250 -4.02 7.23 -20.37
N GLU A 251 -5.10 6.79 -21.03
CA GLU A 251 -6.41 7.42 -21.02
C GLU A 251 -7.23 7.12 -19.77
N ASP A 252 -6.81 6.17 -18.94
CA ASP A 252 -7.51 5.81 -17.71
C ASP A 252 -7.37 6.92 -16.67
N GLN A 253 -8.35 7.77 -16.58
CA GLN A 253 -8.38 8.89 -15.64
C GLN A 253 -9.07 8.54 -14.32
N ILE A 254 -9.96 7.54 -14.30
CA ILE A 254 -10.69 7.10 -13.09
C ILE A 254 -10.48 5.60 -12.89
N LEU A 255 -9.82 5.25 -11.80
CA LEU A 255 -9.46 3.88 -11.46
C LEU A 255 -9.92 3.53 -10.03
N SER A 256 -10.07 2.25 -9.78
CA SER A 256 -10.34 1.73 -8.43
C SER A 256 -9.18 0.84 -7.98
N ALA A 257 -8.72 1.02 -6.75
CA ALA A 257 -7.76 0.11 -6.09
C ALA A 257 -8.42 -1.18 -5.54
N ALA A 258 -9.62 -1.52 -6.02
CA ALA A 258 -10.40 -2.67 -5.58
C ALA A 258 -10.68 -2.67 -4.05
N SER A 259 -10.87 -3.84 -3.43
CA SER A 259 -11.06 -3.97 -1.98
C SER A 259 -9.84 -4.59 -1.30
N CYS A 260 -9.74 -4.44 0.03
CA CYS A 260 -8.71 -5.10 0.82
C CYS A 260 -8.72 -6.63 0.64
N THR A 261 -9.89 -7.26 0.67
CA THR A 261 -10.02 -8.71 0.45
C THR A 261 -9.63 -9.10 -0.98
N THR A 262 -10.05 -8.31 -1.99
CA THR A 262 -9.66 -8.58 -3.39
C THR A 262 -8.14 -8.51 -3.55
N ASN A 263 -7.49 -7.49 -3.00
CA ASN A 263 -6.03 -7.37 -3.04
C ASN A 263 -5.35 -8.54 -2.33
N ALA A 264 -5.85 -8.99 -1.19
CA ALA A 264 -5.26 -10.07 -0.41
C ALA A 264 -5.25 -11.42 -1.14
N ILE A 265 -6.34 -11.73 -1.87
CA ILE A 265 -6.52 -13.08 -2.44
C ILE A 265 -6.11 -13.18 -3.92
N THR A 266 -6.21 -12.09 -4.68
CA THR A 266 -6.04 -12.15 -6.14
C THR A 266 -4.62 -12.53 -6.56
N PRO A 267 -3.53 -12.03 -5.94
CA PRO A 267 -2.18 -12.46 -6.27
C PRO A 267 -1.95 -13.96 -6.06
N ILE A 268 -2.46 -14.51 -4.95
CA ILE A 268 -2.38 -15.95 -4.67
C ILE A 268 -3.19 -16.76 -5.68
N LEU A 269 -4.40 -16.30 -5.99
CA LEU A 269 -5.26 -16.96 -6.98
C LEU A 269 -4.66 -16.91 -8.38
N SER A 270 -3.95 -15.83 -8.76
CA SER A 270 -3.30 -15.74 -10.07
C SER A 270 -2.18 -16.77 -10.24
N VAL A 271 -1.35 -16.94 -9.21
CA VAL A 271 -0.29 -17.95 -9.19
C VAL A 271 -0.86 -19.37 -9.27
N LEU A 272 -1.95 -19.64 -8.53
CA LEU A 272 -2.58 -20.97 -8.55
C LEU A 272 -3.34 -21.25 -9.86
N GLU A 273 -4.01 -20.24 -10.42
CA GLU A 273 -4.69 -20.38 -11.73
C GLU A 273 -3.68 -20.66 -12.84
N GLU A 274 -2.55 -19.94 -12.86
CA GLU A 274 -1.48 -20.14 -13.84
C GLU A 274 -0.87 -21.55 -13.74
N LYS A 275 -0.56 -22.00 -12.51
CA LYS A 275 0.16 -23.26 -12.29
C LYS A 275 -0.72 -24.50 -12.39
N TYR A 276 -1.89 -24.47 -11.77
CA TYR A 276 -2.75 -25.65 -11.60
C TYR A 276 -4.09 -25.54 -12.32
N GLY A 277 -4.52 -24.31 -12.67
CA GLY A 277 -5.87 -24.02 -13.12
C GLY A 277 -6.90 -24.18 -12.00
N ILE A 278 -7.82 -23.26 -11.87
CA ILE A 278 -8.92 -23.32 -10.89
C ILE A 278 -10.20 -23.69 -11.64
N GLU A 279 -10.82 -24.79 -11.24
CA GLU A 279 -12.10 -25.25 -11.80
C GLU A 279 -13.27 -24.54 -11.12
N SER A 280 -13.25 -24.49 -9.80
CA SER A 280 -14.24 -23.79 -8.97
C SER A 280 -13.69 -23.50 -7.59
N GLY A 281 -14.35 -22.62 -6.83
CA GLY A 281 -13.94 -22.36 -5.47
C GLY A 281 -14.92 -21.53 -4.67
N HIS A 282 -14.64 -21.46 -3.35
CA HIS A 282 -15.34 -20.59 -2.42
C HIS A 282 -14.33 -19.77 -1.62
N VAL A 283 -14.60 -18.46 -1.51
CA VAL A 283 -13.85 -17.51 -0.70
C VAL A 283 -14.69 -17.15 0.51
N GLU A 284 -14.31 -17.61 1.68
CA GLU A 284 -14.87 -17.12 2.94
C GLU A 284 -13.89 -16.13 3.57
N THR A 285 -14.33 -14.94 3.92
CA THR A 285 -13.50 -14.03 4.70
C THR A 285 -14.03 -13.84 6.11
N VAL A 286 -13.22 -14.21 7.11
CA VAL A 286 -13.43 -13.86 8.51
C VAL A 286 -12.80 -12.48 8.71
N HIS A 287 -13.64 -11.45 8.72
CA HIS A 287 -13.22 -10.06 8.53
C HIS A 287 -13.40 -9.25 9.81
N ALA A 288 -12.41 -8.45 10.13
CA ALA A 288 -12.50 -7.43 11.17
C ALA A 288 -13.70 -6.51 10.94
N TYR A 289 -14.33 -6.01 12.01
CA TYR A 289 -15.39 -5.03 11.86
C TYR A 289 -14.83 -3.69 11.33
N THR A 290 -15.70 -2.93 10.68
CA THR A 290 -15.34 -1.63 10.09
C THR A 290 -16.35 -0.57 10.48
N ASN A 291 -16.04 0.72 10.23
CA ASN A 291 -16.89 1.85 10.63
C ASN A 291 -18.29 1.87 10.00
N ASP A 292 -18.59 1.00 9.05
CA ASP A 292 -19.93 0.84 8.52
C ASP A 292 -20.85 -0.01 9.41
N GLN A 293 -20.30 -0.68 10.44
CA GLN A 293 -21.05 -1.40 11.45
C GLN A 293 -21.32 -0.52 12.66
N ASN A 294 -22.49 -0.67 13.26
CA ASN A 294 -22.82 0.07 14.47
C ASN A 294 -22.01 -0.46 15.66
N LEU A 295 -21.51 0.47 16.50
CA LEU A 295 -20.81 0.12 17.72
C LEU A 295 -21.75 -0.58 18.72
N ILE A 296 -22.98 -0.08 18.83
CA ILE A 296 -24.08 -0.65 19.61
C ILE A 296 -25.30 -0.79 18.70
N ASP A 297 -26.29 -1.61 19.12
CA ASP A 297 -27.48 -1.88 18.33
C ASP A 297 -28.20 -0.59 17.90
N ASN A 298 -28.35 -0.40 16.59
CA ASN A 298 -29.07 0.75 16.02
C ASN A 298 -29.52 0.43 14.58
N VAL A 299 -30.35 1.31 14.04
CA VAL A 299 -30.86 1.20 12.66
C VAL A 299 -29.71 1.27 11.66
N HIS A 300 -29.72 0.37 10.69
CA HIS A 300 -28.73 0.29 9.61
C HIS A 300 -29.42 -0.26 8.34
N LYS A 301 -28.96 0.18 7.17
CA LYS A 301 -29.47 -0.31 5.87
C LYS A 301 -29.27 -1.82 5.63
N GLY A 302 -28.25 -2.40 6.25
CA GLY A 302 -28.00 -3.84 6.26
C GLY A 302 -28.33 -4.39 7.66
N ASP A 303 -29.41 -5.14 7.80
CA ASP A 303 -30.03 -5.52 9.09
C ASP A 303 -29.00 -6.02 10.13
N ARG A 304 -28.17 -6.99 9.75
CA ARG A 304 -27.18 -7.58 10.66
C ARG A 304 -26.05 -6.61 11.04
N ARG A 305 -25.70 -5.65 10.18
CA ARG A 305 -24.65 -4.65 10.45
C ARG A 305 -25.09 -3.57 11.43
N GLY A 306 -26.39 -3.50 11.74
CA GLY A 306 -26.95 -2.66 12.79
C GLY A 306 -26.71 -3.20 14.21
N ARG A 307 -26.27 -4.44 14.36
CA ARG A 307 -25.99 -5.05 15.67
C ARG A 307 -24.57 -4.72 16.12
N ALA A 308 -24.39 -4.64 17.45
CA ALA A 308 -23.15 -4.26 18.11
C ALA A 308 -21.93 -5.02 17.56
N ALA A 309 -21.03 -4.32 16.88
CA ALA A 309 -19.90 -4.89 16.13
C ALA A 309 -18.90 -5.63 17.04
N ALA A 310 -18.64 -5.09 18.23
CA ALA A 310 -17.68 -5.66 19.17
C ALA A 310 -18.20 -6.86 19.96
N MET A 311 -19.48 -7.24 19.75
CA MET A 311 -20.12 -8.36 20.48
C MET A 311 -20.61 -9.49 19.60
N ASN A 312 -20.74 -9.26 18.28
CA ASN A 312 -21.42 -10.20 17.41
C ASN A 312 -20.57 -10.64 16.23
N MET A 313 -20.63 -11.92 15.90
CA MET A 313 -20.28 -12.38 14.57
C MET A 313 -21.45 -12.13 13.63
N VAL A 314 -21.16 -11.51 12.47
CA VAL A 314 -22.19 -11.08 11.53
C VAL A 314 -21.91 -11.67 10.15
N MET A 315 -22.79 -12.54 9.68
CA MET A 315 -22.74 -13.01 8.28
C MET A 315 -23.18 -11.89 7.34
N THR A 316 -22.40 -11.67 6.30
CA THR A 316 -22.67 -10.64 5.28
C THR A 316 -22.16 -11.10 3.93
N GLU A 317 -22.63 -10.44 2.89
CA GLU A 317 -22.13 -10.67 1.54
C GLU A 317 -20.76 -10.03 1.34
N THR A 318 -19.95 -10.62 0.47
CA THR A 318 -18.73 -10.03 -0.06
C THR A 318 -18.77 -10.06 -1.59
N GLY A 319 -18.38 -8.94 -2.19
CA GLY A 319 -18.16 -8.85 -3.62
C GLY A 319 -16.77 -9.32 -4.06
N ALA A 320 -15.91 -9.75 -3.13
CA ALA A 320 -14.50 -10.04 -3.42
C ALA A 320 -14.33 -11.17 -4.44
N ALA A 321 -15.06 -12.28 -4.31
CA ALA A 321 -15.00 -13.38 -5.26
C ALA A 321 -15.36 -12.95 -6.69
N LYS A 322 -16.41 -12.13 -6.84
CA LYS A 322 -16.79 -11.55 -8.14
C LYS A 322 -15.79 -10.50 -8.62
N ALA A 323 -15.15 -9.77 -7.70
CA ALA A 323 -14.15 -8.76 -8.06
C ALA A 323 -12.84 -9.37 -8.57
N VAL A 324 -12.48 -10.57 -8.12
CA VAL A 324 -11.32 -11.32 -8.63
C VAL A 324 -11.40 -11.52 -10.14
N SER A 325 -12.57 -11.85 -10.69
CA SER A 325 -12.73 -12.09 -12.13
C SER A 325 -12.52 -10.83 -13.00
N LYS A 326 -12.54 -9.64 -12.39
CA LYS A 326 -12.18 -8.41 -13.09
C LYS A 326 -10.66 -8.30 -13.33
N ALA A 327 -9.86 -8.85 -12.42
CA ALA A 327 -8.40 -8.88 -12.54
C ALA A 327 -7.91 -10.18 -13.20
N ILE A 328 -8.65 -11.29 -13.03
CA ILE A 328 -8.34 -12.61 -13.63
C ILE A 328 -9.58 -13.10 -14.36
N PRO A 329 -9.78 -12.71 -15.64
CA PRO A 329 -11.00 -13.03 -16.40
C PRO A 329 -11.29 -14.53 -16.53
N SER A 330 -10.26 -15.39 -16.52
CA SER A 330 -10.42 -16.85 -16.57
C SER A 330 -11.16 -17.44 -15.36
N LEU A 331 -11.30 -16.67 -14.26
CA LEU A 331 -12.04 -17.06 -13.05
C LEU A 331 -13.49 -16.58 -13.04
N GLU A 332 -14.00 -16.00 -14.12
CA GLU A 332 -15.39 -15.54 -14.17
C GLU A 332 -16.37 -16.74 -13.99
N GLY A 333 -17.28 -16.57 -13.04
CA GLY A 333 -18.29 -17.59 -12.72
C GLY A 333 -17.77 -18.80 -11.93
N LYS A 334 -16.47 -18.91 -11.67
CA LYS A 334 -15.88 -20.06 -10.96
C LYS A 334 -15.82 -19.88 -9.45
N LEU A 335 -15.86 -18.65 -8.94
CA LEU A 335 -15.72 -18.36 -7.53
C LEU A 335 -17.03 -17.86 -6.92
N SER A 336 -17.40 -18.42 -5.76
CA SER A 336 -18.41 -17.87 -4.87
C SER A 336 -17.74 -17.26 -3.63
N GLY A 337 -18.48 -16.43 -2.87
CA GLY A 337 -17.89 -15.85 -1.67
C GLY A 337 -18.89 -15.36 -0.65
N SER A 338 -18.49 -15.43 0.61
CA SER A 338 -19.20 -14.89 1.77
C SER A 338 -18.24 -14.26 2.76
N ALA A 339 -18.78 -13.52 3.73
CA ALA A 339 -18.00 -12.87 4.76
C ALA A 339 -18.64 -13.04 6.14
N ILE A 340 -17.82 -13.31 7.13
CA ILE A 340 -18.19 -13.31 8.54
C ILE A 340 -17.47 -12.16 9.21
N ARG A 341 -18.18 -11.13 9.65
CA ARG A 341 -17.60 -10.07 10.48
C ARG A 341 -17.46 -10.56 11.90
N VAL A 342 -16.30 -10.32 12.50
CA VAL A 342 -15.95 -10.80 13.85
C VAL A 342 -15.55 -9.64 14.76
N PRO A 343 -15.64 -9.77 16.08
CA PRO A 343 -15.26 -8.75 17.06
C PRO A 343 -13.74 -8.54 17.16
N VAL A 344 -13.08 -8.33 16.03
CA VAL A 344 -11.65 -8.01 15.90
C VAL A 344 -11.53 -6.67 15.21
N ILE A 345 -10.66 -5.81 15.74
CA ILE A 345 -10.57 -4.41 15.28
C ILE A 345 -9.84 -4.26 13.95
N ASN A 346 -8.85 -5.12 13.69
CA ASN A 346 -8.05 -5.13 12.47
C ASN A 346 -7.48 -6.53 12.24
N VAL A 347 -6.96 -6.77 11.06
CA VAL A 347 -6.51 -8.04 10.48
C VAL A 347 -7.65 -9.02 10.26
N SER A 348 -7.79 -9.41 9.04
CA SER A 348 -8.78 -10.36 8.56
C SER A 348 -8.07 -11.61 8.03
N ILE A 349 -8.80 -12.70 7.88
CA ILE A 349 -8.30 -13.92 7.24
C ILE A 349 -9.27 -14.36 6.13
N ALA A 350 -8.73 -14.64 4.95
CA ALA A 350 -9.47 -15.25 3.87
C ALA A 350 -9.19 -16.76 3.83
N VAL A 351 -10.25 -17.57 3.71
CA VAL A 351 -10.19 -19.01 3.49
C VAL A 351 -10.52 -19.26 2.02
N LEU A 352 -9.58 -19.81 1.29
CA LEU A 352 -9.72 -20.16 -0.13
C LEU A 352 -9.94 -21.67 -0.24
N SER A 353 -11.16 -22.10 -0.49
CA SER A 353 -11.48 -23.51 -0.74
C SER A 353 -11.62 -23.71 -2.24
N LEU A 354 -10.63 -24.37 -2.85
CA LEU A 354 -10.46 -24.43 -4.31
C LEU A 354 -10.53 -25.88 -4.81
N ASN A 355 -11.15 -26.08 -5.96
CA ASN A 355 -11.02 -27.27 -6.78
C ASN A 355 -10.08 -26.92 -7.94
N LEU A 356 -8.90 -27.54 -7.96
CA LEU A 356 -7.88 -27.33 -8.99
C LEU A 356 -8.11 -28.33 -10.15
N LYS A 357 -7.66 -27.98 -11.36
CA LYS A 357 -7.72 -28.91 -12.50
C LYS A 357 -6.63 -29.99 -12.39
N ALA A 358 -5.49 -29.65 -11.83
CA ALA A 358 -4.39 -30.60 -11.57
C ALA A 358 -4.29 -30.94 -10.08
N GLY A 359 -3.98 -32.21 -9.79
CA GLY A 359 -3.65 -32.62 -8.43
C GLY A 359 -2.32 -32.03 -7.97
N THR A 360 -2.18 -31.81 -6.66
CA THR A 360 -1.01 -31.22 -6.05
C THR A 360 -0.84 -31.69 -4.60
N SER A 361 0.20 -31.23 -3.90
CA SER A 361 0.45 -31.47 -2.49
C SER A 361 0.56 -30.16 -1.69
N VAL A 362 0.54 -30.25 -0.36
CA VAL A 362 0.78 -29.12 0.53
C VAL A 362 2.15 -28.49 0.27
N GLU A 363 3.16 -29.37 0.13
CA GLU A 363 4.56 -28.99 -0.08
C GLU A 363 4.74 -28.23 -1.40
N GLU A 364 4.08 -28.70 -2.47
CA GLU A 364 4.15 -28.06 -3.79
C GLU A 364 3.50 -26.67 -3.80
N ILE A 365 2.29 -26.53 -3.20
CA ILE A 365 1.62 -25.24 -3.09
C ILE A 365 2.44 -24.26 -2.25
N ASN A 366 2.90 -24.71 -1.08
CA ASN A 366 3.66 -23.85 -0.18
C ASN A 366 5.00 -23.42 -0.79
N ALA A 367 5.72 -24.33 -1.48
CA ALA A 367 6.96 -23.99 -2.17
C ALA A 367 6.72 -23.00 -3.31
N LEU A 368 5.66 -23.18 -4.10
CA LEU A 368 5.28 -22.27 -5.19
C LEU A 368 4.98 -20.86 -4.65
N LEU A 369 4.14 -20.75 -3.62
CA LEU A 369 3.75 -19.45 -3.07
C LEU A 369 4.89 -18.77 -2.29
N LYS A 370 5.80 -19.56 -1.66
CA LYS A 370 7.01 -19.02 -1.07
C LYS A 370 7.92 -18.41 -2.14
N ALA A 371 8.20 -19.15 -3.21
CA ALA A 371 9.00 -18.61 -4.33
C ALA A 371 8.34 -17.36 -4.97
N SER A 372 7.01 -17.35 -5.07
CA SER A 372 6.28 -16.17 -5.57
C SER A 372 6.39 -14.97 -4.64
N SER A 373 6.39 -15.17 -3.33
CA SER A 373 6.54 -14.09 -2.34
C SER A 373 7.94 -13.45 -2.37
N GLU A 374 8.92 -14.18 -2.85
CA GLU A 374 10.32 -13.75 -2.99
C GLU A 374 10.61 -13.18 -4.39
N SER A 375 9.66 -13.28 -5.32
CA SER A 375 9.84 -12.79 -6.70
C SER A 375 9.71 -11.26 -6.77
N ALA A 376 10.47 -10.61 -7.65
CA ALA A 376 10.40 -9.17 -7.86
C ALA A 376 8.99 -8.70 -8.30
N ALA A 377 8.24 -9.55 -9.02
CA ALA A 377 6.90 -9.23 -9.51
C ALA A 377 5.83 -9.21 -8.41
N LEU A 378 5.96 -10.06 -7.38
CA LEU A 378 4.94 -10.26 -6.35
C LEU A 378 5.42 -10.00 -4.92
N THR A 379 6.68 -9.56 -4.75
CA THR A 379 7.16 -9.07 -3.46
C THR A 379 6.30 -7.87 -3.00
N GLY A 380 5.84 -7.92 -1.75
CA GLY A 380 4.90 -6.93 -1.23
C GLY A 380 3.41 -7.17 -1.56
N GLN A 381 3.07 -8.10 -2.47
CA GLN A 381 1.71 -8.60 -2.66
C GLN A 381 1.49 -9.90 -1.90
N ILE A 382 2.39 -10.86 -2.05
CA ILE A 382 2.30 -12.14 -1.34
C ILE A 382 3.34 -12.16 -0.21
N GLY A 383 2.86 -12.39 1.01
CA GLY A 383 3.69 -12.74 2.16
C GLY A 383 3.58 -14.23 2.46
N TYR A 384 4.52 -14.75 3.25
CA TYR A 384 4.58 -16.15 3.65
C TYR A 384 4.90 -16.27 5.14
N SER A 385 4.10 -17.03 5.87
CA SER A 385 4.32 -17.33 7.29
C SER A 385 4.36 -18.84 7.52
N ASP A 386 5.38 -19.31 8.26
CA ASP A 386 5.52 -20.65 8.78
C ASP A 386 5.59 -20.67 10.31
N ALA A 387 5.13 -19.58 10.96
CA ALA A 387 5.08 -19.48 12.40
C ALA A 387 3.94 -20.36 12.96
N ALA A 388 4.28 -21.25 13.87
CA ALA A 388 3.32 -22.21 14.43
C ALA A 388 2.30 -21.57 15.38
N ASP A 389 2.59 -20.41 15.92
CA ASP A 389 1.78 -19.65 16.88
C ASP A 389 1.19 -18.36 16.28
N ALA A 390 1.24 -18.22 14.95
CA ALA A 390 0.73 -17.05 14.25
C ALA A 390 -0.74 -16.77 14.55
N VAL A 391 -1.04 -15.52 14.91
CA VAL A 391 -2.39 -15.02 15.18
C VAL A 391 -2.60 -13.65 14.54
N SER A 392 -3.85 -13.19 14.46
CA SER A 392 -4.21 -11.98 13.71
C SER A 392 -3.41 -10.73 14.14
N SER A 393 -3.07 -10.58 15.41
CA SER A 393 -2.32 -9.41 15.90
C SER A 393 -0.89 -9.31 15.36
N ASP A 394 -0.31 -10.44 14.95
CA ASP A 394 1.07 -10.50 14.44
C ASP A 394 1.19 -9.88 13.03
N PHE A 395 0.07 -9.75 12.34
CA PHE A 395 0.01 -9.19 10.99
C PHE A 395 -0.45 -7.72 10.97
N ILE A 396 -0.62 -7.08 12.14
CA ILE A 396 -0.89 -5.64 12.22
C ILE A 396 0.33 -4.87 11.71
N GLY A 397 0.11 -4.01 10.72
CA GLY A 397 1.20 -3.26 10.08
C GLY A 397 1.92 -4.03 8.96
N SER A 398 1.48 -5.25 8.60
CA SER A 398 1.98 -5.97 7.43
C SER A 398 1.73 -5.16 6.15
N GLU A 399 2.77 -4.97 5.33
CA GLU A 399 2.70 -4.23 4.07
C GLU A 399 2.22 -5.08 2.89
N GLN A 400 2.26 -6.40 3.03
CA GLN A 400 1.79 -7.32 2.00
C GLN A 400 0.26 -7.23 1.83
N ALA A 401 -0.19 -7.47 0.61
CA ALA A 401 -1.61 -7.54 0.32
C ALA A 401 -2.28 -8.72 1.04
N GLY A 402 -1.59 -9.86 1.09
CA GLY A 402 -2.01 -11.05 1.82
C GLY A 402 -0.82 -11.93 2.20
N VAL A 403 -0.87 -12.56 3.37
CA VAL A 403 0.19 -13.44 3.91
C VAL A 403 -0.36 -14.86 4.00
N LEU A 404 0.22 -15.80 3.26
CA LEU A 404 -0.13 -17.21 3.34
C LEU A 404 0.26 -17.77 4.72
N ASP A 405 -0.69 -18.40 5.41
CA ASP A 405 -0.41 -19.27 6.56
C ASP A 405 -0.08 -20.67 6.04
N SER A 406 1.19 -20.97 5.86
CA SER A 406 1.63 -22.18 5.20
C SER A 406 1.36 -23.45 6.00
N LEU A 407 1.36 -23.35 7.34
CA LEU A 407 1.09 -24.50 8.21
C LEU A 407 -0.40 -24.89 8.24
N SER A 408 -1.27 -23.96 7.85
CA SER A 408 -2.71 -24.19 7.75
C SER A 408 -3.14 -24.68 6.37
N THR A 409 -2.27 -24.70 5.37
CA THR A 409 -2.55 -25.22 4.02
C THR A 409 -2.97 -26.68 4.08
N LYS A 410 -4.05 -27.04 3.38
CA LYS A 410 -4.57 -28.42 3.30
C LYS A 410 -4.84 -28.79 1.87
N VAL A 411 -4.43 -30.02 1.49
CA VAL A 411 -4.66 -30.56 0.14
C VAL A 411 -5.20 -31.98 0.24
N ARG A 412 -6.20 -32.28 -0.59
CA ARG A 412 -6.74 -33.64 -0.76
C ARG A 412 -7.05 -33.86 -2.24
N GLY A 413 -6.14 -34.55 -2.92
CA GLY A 413 -6.23 -34.71 -4.37
C GLY A 413 -6.11 -33.39 -5.11
N ASN A 414 -7.18 -32.93 -5.73
CA ASN A 414 -7.27 -31.65 -6.40
C ASN A 414 -7.98 -30.55 -5.57
N GLN A 415 -8.37 -30.89 -4.34
CA GLN A 415 -8.97 -29.90 -3.44
C GLN A 415 -7.89 -29.27 -2.57
N ALA A 416 -7.79 -27.95 -2.60
CA ALA A 416 -6.87 -27.16 -1.78
C ALA A 416 -7.65 -26.17 -0.91
N THR A 417 -7.25 -26.05 0.35
CA THR A 417 -7.74 -25.01 1.26
C THR A 417 -6.55 -24.21 1.78
N LEU A 418 -6.54 -22.92 1.51
CA LEU A 418 -5.49 -21.98 1.93
C LEU A 418 -6.08 -20.94 2.89
N TYR A 419 -5.25 -20.46 3.78
CA TYR A 419 -5.57 -19.39 4.72
C TYR A 419 -4.64 -18.22 4.49
N VAL A 420 -5.22 -17.03 4.33
CA VAL A 420 -4.49 -15.82 3.94
C VAL A 420 -4.83 -14.71 4.91
N TRP A 421 -3.86 -14.33 5.76
CA TRP A 421 -3.95 -13.18 6.65
C TRP A 421 -3.77 -11.89 5.87
N TYR A 422 -4.45 -10.82 6.26
CA TYR A 422 -4.23 -9.52 5.68
C TYR A 422 -4.61 -8.38 6.63
N ASP A 423 -3.71 -7.40 6.76
CA ASP A 423 -4.06 -6.13 7.39
C ASP A 423 -4.99 -5.36 6.43
N ASN A 424 -6.29 -5.41 6.73
CA ASN A 424 -7.31 -4.83 5.87
C ASN A 424 -7.32 -3.29 5.85
N GLU A 425 -6.48 -2.64 6.64
CA GLU A 425 -6.29 -1.20 6.68
C GLU A 425 -4.91 -0.80 6.13
N TYR A 426 -3.82 -1.19 6.79
CA TYR A 426 -2.46 -0.78 6.42
C TYR A 426 -1.94 -1.51 5.19
N GLY A 427 -2.02 -2.83 5.16
CA GLY A 427 -1.61 -3.63 4.00
C GLY A 427 -2.35 -3.22 2.72
N TYR A 428 -3.67 -2.97 2.84
CA TYR A 428 -4.45 -2.41 1.75
C TYR A 428 -3.98 -1.01 1.34
N SER A 429 -3.68 -0.14 2.30
CA SER A 429 -3.16 1.21 2.01
C SER A 429 -1.82 1.15 1.28
N CYS A 430 -0.96 0.18 1.60
CA CYS A 430 0.29 -0.04 0.87
C CYS A 430 0.03 -0.42 -0.60
N GLN A 431 -1.00 -1.23 -0.89
CA GLN A 431 -1.36 -1.56 -2.29
C GLN A 431 -1.89 -0.34 -3.04
N VAL A 432 -2.69 0.51 -2.37
CA VAL A 432 -3.14 1.79 -2.95
C VAL A 432 -1.94 2.67 -3.31
N VAL A 433 -0.95 2.78 -2.43
CA VAL A 433 0.27 3.58 -2.68
C VAL A 433 1.05 3.01 -3.86
N ARG A 434 1.22 1.70 -3.98
CA ARG A 434 1.89 1.07 -5.14
C ARG A 434 1.18 1.38 -6.46
N LEU A 435 -0.15 1.37 -6.45
CA LEU A 435 -0.93 1.81 -7.63
C LEU A 435 -0.68 3.29 -7.92
N MET A 436 -0.67 4.14 -6.91
CA MET A 436 -0.38 5.57 -7.08
C MET A 436 1.03 5.80 -7.64
N GLU A 437 2.05 5.09 -7.15
CA GLU A 437 3.42 5.14 -7.66
C GLU A 437 3.47 4.83 -9.16
N LYS A 438 2.79 3.77 -9.59
CA LYS A 438 2.72 3.43 -11.01
C LYS A 438 2.06 4.52 -11.85
N LEU A 439 0.99 5.12 -11.34
CA LEU A 439 0.27 6.17 -12.06
C LEU A 439 1.08 7.47 -12.17
N THR A 440 1.89 7.80 -11.17
CA THR A 440 2.73 9.00 -11.17
C THR A 440 4.01 8.84 -12.00
N GLN A 441 4.60 7.65 -12.03
CA GLN A 441 5.75 7.34 -12.88
C GLN A 441 5.40 7.39 -14.38
N SER A 442 4.19 6.96 -14.74
CA SER A 442 3.72 6.96 -16.14
C SER A 442 3.54 8.38 -16.72
N VAL A 443 3.30 9.39 -15.89
CA VAL A 443 3.18 10.80 -16.33
C VAL A 443 4.53 11.38 -16.73
N SER A 444 5.62 10.94 -16.10
CA SER A 444 6.99 11.40 -16.40
C SER A 444 7.51 10.89 -17.75
N ILE A 445 6.88 9.89 -18.37
CA ILE A 445 7.32 9.26 -19.64
C ILE A 445 6.61 9.86 -20.86
N GLY A 446 5.63 10.74 -20.69
CA GLY A 446 4.90 11.39 -21.79
C GLY A 446 5.74 12.26 -22.72
N GLY A 447 7.06 12.30 -22.56
CA GLY A 447 8.02 13.03 -23.41
C GLY A 447 8.93 12.17 -24.28
N GLN A 448 9.12 10.89 -24.01
CA GLN A 448 9.88 9.96 -24.88
C GLN A 448 9.50 8.52 -24.63
N VAL A 449 9.01 7.85 -25.66
CA VAL A 449 8.80 6.40 -25.68
C VAL A 449 10.18 5.74 -25.63
N VAL A 450 10.52 5.10 -24.53
CA VAL A 450 11.66 4.18 -24.47
C VAL A 450 11.07 2.77 -24.59
N GLU A 451 11.33 2.15 -25.74
CA GLU A 451 11.04 0.73 -25.99
C GLU A 451 11.74 -0.13 -24.91
N GLU A 452 10.94 -0.88 -24.16
CA GLU A 452 11.45 -1.98 -23.34
C GLU A 452 12.23 -2.95 -24.20
N ARG A 453 13.50 -3.12 -23.90
CA ARG A 453 14.28 -4.24 -24.42
C ARG A 453 13.85 -5.50 -23.67
N ALA A 454 13.08 -6.33 -24.36
CA ALA A 454 12.90 -7.73 -24.00
C ALA A 454 14.26 -8.45 -24.08
N ALA A 455 14.69 -9.08 -22.98
CA ALA A 455 15.67 -10.17 -22.94
C ALA A 455 15.39 -11.05 -21.72
#